data_0a91f2b8467362d86b35becde9b6960e
#
_entry.id   0a91f2b8467362d86b35becde9b6960e
#
_cell.length_a   1.000
_cell.length_b   1.000
_cell.length_c   1.000
_cell.angle_alpha   90.00
_cell.angle_beta   90.00
_cell.angle_gamma   90.00
#
_symmetry.space_group_name_H-M   'P 1'
#
loop_
_entity.id
_entity.type
_entity.pdbx_description
1 polymer ?
#
loop_
_entity_poly.entity_id
_entity_poly.type
_entity_poly.pdbx_seq_one_letter_code
_entity_poly.pdbx_strand_id
1 'polypeptide(L)'
;MRATSLATVIVALAGISPAMANDEVQKLTQDPNQWILQTGDYANTRFSKLDQINTSNVDKLQVTWTFSTGVLRGHEGSPLVVGETMYVHTPFPNTVYALDLTNDGKILWKYEPKQDPNVIPVMCCDTVNRGLAYADGKVFLHQADTTIVALDAKSGKVAWTAVNGDPKKGE
;
A
#
# COMPACT_ATOMS: atom_id res chain seq x y z
N MET A 1 68.12 -11.17 -17.95
CA MET A 1 66.89 -10.43 -18.38
C MET A 1 65.67 -11.10 -17.74
N ARG A 2 65.06 -10.49 -16.75
CA ARG A 2 63.85 -11.01 -16.12
C ARG A 2 62.67 -10.26 -16.71
N ALA A 3 61.77 -10.97 -17.37
CA ALA A 3 60.54 -10.41 -17.89
C ALA A 3 59.50 -10.34 -16.78
N THR A 4 59.05 -9.13 -16.42
CA THR A 4 57.96 -8.86 -15.49
C THR A 4 56.66 -8.86 -16.30
N SER A 5 55.82 -9.90 -16.08
CA SER A 5 54.46 -9.92 -16.62
C SER A 5 53.55 -8.96 -15.83
N LEU A 6 53.03 -7.96 -16.48
CA LEU A 6 51.97 -7.10 -15.97
C LEU A 6 50.65 -7.85 -16.13
N ALA A 7 50.00 -8.24 -15.02
CA ALA A 7 48.65 -8.78 -15.01
C ALA A 7 47.67 -7.60 -15.01
N THR A 8 46.95 -7.44 -16.10
CA THR A 8 45.86 -6.46 -16.21
C THR A 8 44.63 -7.00 -15.48
N VAL A 9 44.25 -6.39 -14.35
CA VAL A 9 42.98 -6.72 -13.66
C VAL A 9 41.89 -5.94 -14.33
N ILE A 10 41.00 -6.63 -15.04
CA ILE A 10 39.78 -6.07 -15.59
C ILE A 10 38.72 -6.12 -14.48
N VAL A 11 38.45 -4.98 -13.85
CA VAL A 11 37.29 -4.81 -12.94
C VAL A 11 36.05 -4.68 -13.82
N ALA A 12 35.25 -5.73 -13.89
CA ALA A 12 33.92 -5.68 -14.49
C ALA A 12 33.04 -4.85 -13.55
N LEU A 13 32.73 -3.59 -13.92
CA LEU A 13 31.67 -2.82 -13.30
C LEU A 13 30.34 -3.53 -13.66
N ALA A 14 29.84 -4.35 -12.73
CA ALA A 14 28.46 -4.79 -12.78
C ALA A 14 27.59 -3.53 -12.74
N GLY A 15 26.91 -3.25 -13.86
CA GLY A 15 26.04 -2.09 -13.97
C GLY A 15 24.94 -2.18 -12.91
N ILE A 16 25.01 -1.32 -11.90
CA ILE A 16 23.90 -1.07 -10.98
C ILE A 16 22.85 -0.35 -11.82
N SER A 17 21.86 -1.10 -12.34
CA SER A 17 20.68 -0.47 -12.92
C SER A 17 20.03 0.37 -11.80
N PRO A 18 19.80 1.66 -12.00
CA PRO A 18 19.06 2.46 -11.02
C PRO A 18 17.69 1.79 -10.85
N ALA A 19 17.25 1.64 -9.60
CA ALA A 19 15.89 1.24 -9.32
C ALA A 19 14.97 2.30 -9.92
N MET A 20 14.33 1.97 -11.05
CA MET A 20 13.36 2.86 -11.68
C MET A 20 12.08 2.83 -10.85
N ALA A 21 11.57 4.00 -10.50
CA ALA A 21 10.22 4.11 -9.95
C ALA A 21 9.23 3.53 -10.97
N ASN A 22 8.16 2.87 -10.50
CA ASN A 22 7.14 2.34 -11.39
C ASN A 22 6.48 3.51 -12.15
N ASP A 23 6.57 3.51 -13.49
CA ASP A 23 6.11 4.61 -14.35
C ASP A 23 4.60 4.85 -14.21
N GLU A 24 3.80 3.79 -14.03
CA GLU A 24 2.36 3.91 -13.77
C GLU A 24 2.11 4.67 -12.46
N VAL A 25 2.76 4.26 -11.38
CA VAL A 25 2.64 4.90 -10.07
C VAL A 25 3.08 6.36 -10.17
N GLN A 26 4.22 6.63 -10.80
CA GLN A 26 4.72 8.00 -10.98
C GLN A 26 3.74 8.87 -11.77
N LYS A 27 3.14 8.34 -12.82
CA LYS A 27 2.13 9.05 -13.62
C LYS A 27 0.86 9.33 -12.81
N LEU A 28 0.37 8.33 -12.07
CA LEU A 28 -0.84 8.47 -11.26
C LEU A 28 -0.66 9.48 -10.11
N THR A 29 0.53 9.62 -9.52
CA THR A 29 0.80 10.64 -8.49
C THR A 29 0.73 12.08 -9.02
N GLN A 30 0.74 12.29 -10.33
CA GLN A 30 0.57 13.64 -10.93
C GLN A 30 -0.91 14.04 -11.08
N ASP A 31 -1.83 13.08 -11.06
CA ASP A 31 -3.27 13.34 -11.11
C ASP A 31 -3.77 13.69 -9.70
N PRO A 32 -4.28 14.92 -9.46
CA PRO A 32 -4.75 15.33 -8.14
C PRO A 32 -5.98 14.56 -7.64
N ASN A 33 -6.70 13.88 -8.55
CA ASN A 33 -7.85 13.04 -8.18
C ASN A 33 -7.45 11.64 -7.72
N GLN A 34 -6.15 11.31 -7.74
CA GLN A 34 -5.62 10.04 -7.29
C GLN A 34 -4.90 10.19 -5.94
N TRP A 35 -4.92 9.13 -5.13
CA TRP A 35 -4.14 9.04 -3.89
C TRP A 35 -3.56 7.65 -3.76
N ILE A 36 -2.56 7.34 -4.60
CA ILE A 36 -2.06 5.96 -4.77
C ILE A 36 -0.88 5.61 -3.88
N LEU A 37 -0.32 6.59 -3.21
CA LEU A 37 0.69 6.43 -2.17
C LEU A 37 0.13 6.94 -0.85
N GLN A 38 0.50 6.31 0.26
CA GLN A 38 0.00 6.66 1.59
C GLN A 38 0.23 8.12 1.97
N THR A 39 1.25 8.73 1.39
CA THR A 39 1.67 10.11 1.64
C THR A 39 1.45 11.02 0.43
N GLY A 40 0.72 10.56 -0.58
CA GLY A 40 0.36 11.28 -1.79
C GLY A 40 1.40 11.16 -2.90
N ASP A 41 2.68 11.37 -2.59
CA ASP A 41 3.78 11.33 -3.54
C ASP A 41 5.06 10.70 -2.95
N TYR A 42 6.07 10.47 -3.78
CA TYR A 42 7.37 9.94 -3.37
C TYR A 42 8.18 10.87 -2.46
N ALA A 43 7.85 12.17 -2.44
CA ALA A 43 8.47 13.14 -1.54
C ALA A 43 7.81 13.17 -0.16
N ASN A 44 6.77 12.37 0.06
CA ASN A 44 5.99 12.28 1.30
C ASN A 44 5.38 13.63 1.73
N THR A 45 4.93 14.44 0.77
CA THR A 45 4.44 15.79 1.05
C THR A 45 3.13 15.80 1.80
N ARG A 46 2.29 14.77 1.66
CA ARG A 46 0.92 14.69 2.21
C ARG A 46 0.04 15.85 1.79
N PHE A 47 0.36 16.46 0.65
CA PHE A 47 -0.31 17.64 0.14
C PHE A 47 -1.19 17.29 -1.06
N SER A 48 -2.45 17.71 -1.01
CA SER A 48 -3.38 17.63 -2.14
C SER A 48 -3.41 18.95 -2.89
N LYS A 49 -3.38 18.88 -4.22
CA LYS A 49 -3.55 20.04 -5.10
C LYS A 49 -5.02 20.39 -5.35
N LEU A 50 -5.96 19.61 -4.80
CA LEU A 50 -7.39 19.90 -4.90
C LEU A 50 -7.71 21.18 -4.09
N ASP A 51 -8.56 22.04 -4.63
CA ASP A 51 -8.91 23.35 -4.09
C ASP A 51 -10.42 23.57 -3.87
N GLN A 52 -11.23 22.53 -4.13
CA GLN A 52 -12.68 22.60 -3.91
C GLN A 52 -13.03 22.91 -2.45
N ILE A 53 -12.19 22.46 -1.50
CA ILE A 53 -12.30 22.80 -0.09
C ILE A 53 -11.24 23.84 0.22
N ASN A 54 -11.69 25.03 0.71
CA ASN A 54 -10.83 26.15 1.00
C ASN A 54 -11.37 26.97 2.18
N THR A 55 -10.70 28.05 2.55
CA THR A 55 -11.05 28.87 3.70
C THR A 55 -12.45 29.53 3.62
N SER A 56 -13.06 29.59 2.43
CA SER A 56 -14.39 30.18 2.25
C SER A 56 -15.54 29.19 2.40
N ASN A 57 -15.26 27.89 2.49
CA ASN A 57 -16.29 26.85 2.52
C ASN A 57 -16.01 25.69 3.48
N VAL A 58 -14.84 25.64 4.10
CA VAL A 58 -14.47 24.54 5.02
C VAL A 58 -15.41 24.42 6.23
N ASP A 59 -16.01 25.52 6.67
CA ASP A 59 -17.01 25.59 7.73
C ASP A 59 -18.37 24.98 7.34
N LYS A 60 -18.59 24.72 6.07
CA LYS A 60 -19.83 24.16 5.50
C LYS A 60 -19.71 22.66 5.17
N LEU A 61 -18.59 22.05 5.51
CA LEU A 61 -18.41 20.60 5.29
C LEU A 61 -19.46 19.80 6.05
N GLN A 62 -20.00 18.80 5.37
CA GLN A 62 -20.96 17.85 5.93
C GLN A 62 -20.53 16.42 5.60
N VAL A 63 -20.84 15.49 6.51
CA VAL A 63 -20.66 14.06 6.25
C VAL A 63 -21.65 13.61 5.18
N THR A 64 -21.16 13.13 4.04
CA THR A 64 -22.00 12.62 2.96
C THR A 64 -22.31 11.14 3.12
N TRP A 65 -21.36 10.35 3.60
CA TRP A 65 -21.52 8.93 3.93
C TRP A 65 -20.47 8.49 4.94
N THR A 66 -20.70 7.32 5.54
CA THR A 66 -19.77 6.69 6.49
C THR A 66 -19.58 5.22 6.14
N PHE A 67 -18.41 4.68 6.42
CA PHE A 67 -18.12 3.27 6.23
C PHE A 67 -17.59 2.66 7.55
N SER A 68 -18.18 1.53 7.96
CA SER A 68 -17.70 0.77 9.12
C SER A 68 -16.87 -0.42 8.68
N THR A 69 -15.63 -0.50 9.12
CA THR A 69 -14.73 -1.62 8.83
C THR A 69 -15.08 -2.88 9.60
N GLY A 70 -15.87 -2.77 10.66
CA GLY A 70 -16.22 -3.88 11.57
C GLY A 70 -15.09 -4.28 12.53
N VAL A 71 -13.98 -3.56 12.58
CA VAL A 71 -12.85 -3.85 13.48
C VAL A 71 -12.65 -2.72 14.48
N LEU A 72 -12.75 -3.04 15.78
CA LEU A 72 -12.62 -2.10 16.90
C LEU A 72 -11.17 -2.04 17.43
N ARG A 73 -10.24 -1.66 16.57
CA ARG A 73 -8.81 -1.50 16.88
C ARG A 73 -8.27 -0.24 16.20
N GLY A 74 -7.07 0.18 16.57
CA GLY A 74 -6.42 1.35 15.99
C GLY A 74 -6.21 1.22 14.48
N HIS A 75 -6.77 2.14 13.69
CA HIS A 75 -6.59 2.23 12.24
C HIS A 75 -5.56 3.32 11.96
N GLU A 76 -4.36 2.93 11.53
CA GLU A 76 -3.25 3.86 11.26
C GLU A 76 -2.91 3.99 9.78
N GLY A 77 -3.52 3.17 8.95
CA GLY A 77 -3.27 3.18 7.51
C GLY A 77 -4.08 4.24 6.78
N SER A 78 -3.45 4.89 5.82
CA SER A 78 -4.12 5.79 4.88
C SER A 78 -4.87 4.99 3.82
N PRO A 79 -6.09 5.39 3.40
CA PRO A 79 -6.72 4.80 2.23
C PRO A 79 -5.94 5.14 0.97
N LEU A 80 -6.04 4.28 -0.06
CA LEU A 80 -5.59 4.59 -1.41
C LEU A 80 -6.79 4.89 -2.30
N VAL A 81 -6.61 5.79 -3.26
CA VAL A 81 -7.63 6.09 -4.28
C VAL A 81 -7.02 5.91 -5.66
N VAL A 82 -7.62 5.02 -6.46
CA VAL A 82 -7.22 4.75 -7.83
C VAL A 82 -8.47 4.79 -8.72
N GLY A 83 -8.54 5.77 -9.60
CA GLY A 83 -9.78 6.06 -10.32
C GLY A 83 -10.89 6.42 -9.33
N GLU A 84 -12.01 5.76 -9.46
CA GLU A 84 -13.17 5.95 -8.58
C GLU A 84 -13.28 4.89 -7.48
N THR A 85 -12.20 4.17 -7.22
CA THR A 85 -12.14 3.13 -6.19
C THR A 85 -11.26 3.55 -5.04
N MET A 86 -11.81 3.51 -3.82
CA MET A 86 -11.05 3.67 -2.59
C MET A 86 -10.74 2.29 -2.00
N TYR A 87 -9.47 2.04 -1.70
CA TYR A 87 -9.04 0.83 -1.00
C TYR A 87 -8.78 1.16 0.46
N VAL A 88 -9.48 0.46 1.35
CA VAL A 88 -9.37 0.60 2.81
C VAL A 88 -8.97 -0.75 3.38
N HIS A 89 -8.07 -0.75 4.35
CA HIS A 89 -7.69 -1.96 5.06
C HIS A 89 -7.92 -1.80 6.56
N THR A 90 -7.93 -2.94 7.26
CA THR A 90 -8.09 -2.96 8.71
C THR A 90 -6.77 -3.32 9.40
N PRO A 91 -6.61 -2.99 10.70
CA PRO A 91 -5.69 -3.73 11.56
C PRO A 91 -6.01 -5.22 11.49
N PHE A 92 -5.31 -6.07 12.28
CA PHE A 92 -5.67 -7.50 12.31
C PHE A 92 -7.21 -7.68 12.38
N PRO A 93 -7.83 -8.50 11.55
CA PRO A 93 -7.26 -9.54 10.68
C PRO A 93 -6.82 -9.10 9.29
N ASN A 94 -6.54 -7.82 9.05
CA ASN A 94 -6.04 -7.26 7.78
C ASN A 94 -7.03 -7.43 6.61
N THR A 95 -8.31 -7.22 6.87
CA THR A 95 -9.33 -7.20 5.82
C THR A 95 -9.10 -6.02 4.88
N VAL A 96 -9.29 -6.23 3.59
CA VAL A 96 -9.23 -5.18 2.58
C VAL A 96 -10.59 -5.01 1.92
N TYR A 97 -11.02 -3.77 1.75
CA TYR A 97 -12.23 -3.38 1.04
C TYR A 97 -11.87 -2.51 -0.16
N ALA A 98 -12.56 -2.73 -1.27
CA ALA A 98 -12.65 -1.76 -2.35
C ALA A 98 -14.04 -1.11 -2.32
N LEU A 99 -14.07 0.20 -2.25
CA LEU A 99 -15.28 1.01 -2.13
C LEU A 99 -15.47 1.85 -3.39
N ASP A 100 -16.70 1.89 -3.89
CA ASP A 100 -17.11 2.70 -5.02
C ASP A 100 -17.40 4.15 -4.57
N LEU A 101 -16.55 5.10 -4.98
CA LEU A 101 -16.69 6.51 -4.63
C LEU A 101 -17.86 7.19 -5.38
N THR A 102 -18.35 6.60 -6.46
CA THR A 102 -19.51 7.11 -7.21
C THR A 102 -20.85 6.65 -6.64
N ASN A 103 -20.81 5.75 -5.66
CA ASN A 103 -22.01 5.12 -5.09
C ASN A 103 -21.88 5.00 -3.56
N ASP A 104 -21.65 6.15 -2.89
CA ASP A 104 -21.64 6.30 -1.42
C ASP A 104 -20.76 5.28 -0.68
N GLY A 105 -19.64 4.89 -1.27
CA GLY A 105 -18.73 3.93 -0.68
C GLY A 105 -19.24 2.49 -0.65
N LYS A 106 -20.14 2.12 -1.59
CA LYS A 106 -20.59 0.73 -1.73
C LYS A 106 -19.42 -0.22 -1.93
N ILE A 107 -19.44 -1.34 -1.23
CA ILE A 107 -18.41 -2.35 -1.34
C ILE A 107 -18.46 -2.99 -2.73
N LEU A 108 -17.38 -2.85 -3.51
CA LEU A 108 -17.18 -3.55 -4.77
C LEU A 108 -16.69 -4.97 -4.52
N TRP A 109 -15.72 -5.11 -3.62
CA TRP A 109 -15.23 -6.41 -3.16
C TRP A 109 -14.61 -6.30 -1.77
N LYS A 110 -14.46 -7.45 -1.13
CA LYS A 110 -13.84 -7.63 0.18
C LYS A 110 -12.88 -8.81 0.14
N TYR A 111 -11.70 -8.65 0.68
CA TYR A 111 -10.74 -9.71 0.94
C TYR A 111 -10.62 -9.90 2.44
N GLU A 112 -10.84 -11.13 2.90
CA GLU A 112 -10.70 -11.52 4.31
C GLU A 112 -9.66 -12.63 4.44
N PRO A 113 -8.43 -12.30 4.87
CA PRO A 113 -7.41 -13.30 5.08
C PRO A 113 -7.75 -14.19 6.28
N LYS A 114 -7.40 -15.47 6.16
CA LYS A 114 -7.46 -16.42 7.29
C LYS A 114 -6.07 -16.48 7.91
N GLN A 115 -5.88 -15.76 9.00
CA GLN A 115 -4.63 -15.73 9.75
C GLN A 115 -4.77 -16.44 11.09
N ASP A 116 -3.67 -17.02 11.58
CA ASP A 116 -3.59 -17.57 12.93
C ASP A 116 -3.59 -16.42 13.96
N PRO A 117 -4.57 -16.33 14.87
CA PRO A 117 -4.60 -15.28 15.88
C PRO A 117 -3.41 -15.34 16.86
N ASN A 118 -2.65 -16.42 16.90
CA ASN A 118 -1.44 -16.53 17.69
C ASN A 118 -0.31 -15.60 17.21
N VAL A 119 -0.45 -14.90 16.08
CA VAL A 119 0.46 -13.82 15.69
C VAL A 119 0.24 -12.55 16.52
N ILE A 120 -0.95 -12.33 17.09
CA ILE A 120 -1.28 -11.12 17.84
C ILE A 120 -0.28 -10.82 18.98
N PRO A 121 0.11 -11.78 19.83
CA PRO A 121 1.05 -11.54 20.93
C PRO A 121 2.45 -11.09 20.49
N VAL A 122 2.85 -11.34 19.24
CA VAL A 122 4.15 -10.93 18.71
C VAL A 122 4.09 -9.67 17.84
N MET A 123 2.89 -9.14 17.59
CA MET A 123 2.74 -7.85 16.93
C MET A 123 3.17 -6.71 17.86
N CYS A 124 3.78 -5.67 17.28
CA CYS A 124 4.04 -4.41 17.97
C CYS A 124 2.84 -3.47 17.84
N CYS A 125 2.67 -2.62 18.86
CA CYS A 125 1.86 -1.41 18.75
C CYS A 125 0.37 -1.70 18.50
N ASP A 126 -0.24 -2.53 19.35
CA ASP A 126 -1.56 -3.11 19.14
C ASP A 126 -1.55 -4.06 17.92
N THR A 127 -2.57 -4.04 17.09
CA THR A 127 -2.71 -4.91 15.93
C THR A 127 -2.71 -4.14 14.62
N VAL A 128 -2.06 -2.97 14.61
CA VAL A 128 -2.12 -2.01 13.50
C VAL A 128 -1.49 -2.55 12.21
N ASN A 129 -2.04 -2.11 11.09
CA ASN A 129 -1.45 -2.24 9.78
C ASN A 129 -1.34 -0.84 9.17
N ARG A 130 -0.17 -0.49 8.65
CA ARG A 130 0.11 0.88 8.22
C ARG A 130 -0.19 1.15 6.76
N GLY A 131 -0.63 0.16 6.02
CA GLY A 131 -1.15 0.48 4.71
C GLY A 131 -1.05 -0.55 3.62
N LEU A 132 -1.63 -0.16 2.50
CA LEU A 132 -1.61 -0.86 1.24
C LEU A 132 -0.58 -0.20 0.31
N ALA A 133 -0.13 -0.94 -0.70
CA ALA A 133 0.56 -0.38 -1.85
C ALA A 133 -0.23 -0.73 -3.13
N TYR A 134 -0.04 0.05 -4.18
CA TYR A 134 -0.67 -0.18 -5.49
C TYR A 134 0.39 -0.12 -6.59
N ALA A 135 0.36 -1.06 -7.51
CA ALA A 135 1.09 -1.03 -8.78
C ALA A 135 0.51 -2.07 -9.75
N ASP A 136 0.60 -1.79 -11.04
CA ASP A 136 0.28 -2.72 -12.14
C ASP A 136 -1.08 -3.40 -11.98
N GLY A 137 -2.10 -2.62 -11.62
CA GLY A 137 -3.46 -3.11 -11.43
C GLY A 137 -3.64 -4.05 -10.22
N LYS A 138 -2.73 -4.01 -9.25
CA LYS A 138 -2.78 -4.84 -8.05
C LYS A 138 -2.68 -4.01 -6.78
N VAL A 139 -3.37 -4.47 -5.75
CA VAL A 139 -3.24 -3.97 -4.37
C VAL A 139 -2.42 -4.96 -3.57
N PHE A 140 -1.40 -4.47 -2.89
CA PHE A 140 -0.49 -5.29 -2.08
C PHE A 140 -0.76 -5.04 -0.60
N LEU A 141 -0.85 -6.13 0.13
CA LEU A 141 -1.04 -6.15 1.57
C LEU A 141 0.06 -6.98 2.22
N HIS A 142 0.72 -6.46 3.24
CA HIS A 142 1.56 -7.25 4.15
C HIS A 142 0.72 -7.60 5.38
N GLN A 143 0.46 -8.88 5.58
CA GLN A 143 -0.36 -9.39 6.66
C GLN A 143 0.43 -9.54 7.97
N ALA A 144 -0.27 -9.66 9.08
CA ALA A 144 0.33 -9.84 10.40
C ALA A 144 1.14 -11.15 10.54
N ASP A 145 0.78 -12.17 9.76
CA ASP A 145 1.50 -13.45 9.71
C ASP A 145 2.71 -13.45 8.76
N THR A 146 3.19 -12.26 8.39
CA THR A 146 4.30 -12.01 7.46
C THR A 146 4.05 -12.40 6.00
N THR A 147 2.82 -12.79 5.64
CA THR A 147 2.46 -13.07 4.26
C THR A 147 2.25 -11.77 3.48
N ILE A 148 2.90 -11.63 2.34
CA ILE A 148 2.59 -10.60 1.35
C ILE A 148 1.56 -11.16 0.38
N VAL A 149 0.48 -10.42 0.16
CA VAL A 149 -0.59 -10.79 -0.77
C VAL A 149 -0.73 -9.71 -1.84
N ALA A 150 -0.77 -10.13 -3.09
CA ALA A 150 -1.18 -9.28 -4.20
C ALA A 150 -2.61 -9.63 -4.62
N LEU A 151 -3.49 -8.64 -4.57
CA LEU A 151 -4.88 -8.74 -4.98
C LEU A 151 -5.07 -8.04 -6.33
N ASP A 152 -5.79 -8.65 -7.24
CA ASP A 152 -6.28 -7.95 -8.43
C ASP A 152 -7.16 -6.78 -8.00
N ALA A 153 -6.81 -5.57 -8.41
CA ALA A 153 -7.43 -4.34 -7.92
C ALA A 153 -8.92 -4.23 -8.30
N LYS A 154 -9.35 -4.85 -9.41
CA LYS A 154 -10.74 -4.80 -9.88
C LYS A 154 -11.63 -5.82 -9.20
N SER A 155 -11.11 -7.01 -8.91
CA SER A 155 -11.93 -8.15 -8.46
C SER A 155 -11.65 -8.59 -7.02
N GLY A 156 -10.57 -8.12 -6.39
CA GLY A 156 -10.13 -8.56 -5.07
C GLY A 156 -9.61 -10.00 -5.02
N LYS A 157 -9.48 -10.66 -6.17
CA LYS A 157 -8.95 -12.03 -6.23
C LYS A 157 -7.46 -12.03 -5.96
N VAL A 158 -7.00 -13.04 -5.20
CA VAL A 158 -5.58 -13.24 -4.95
C VAL A 158 -4.88 -13.58 -6.27
N ALA A 159 -3.94 -12.73 -6.67
CA ALA A 159 -3.07 -12.97 -7.82
C ALA A 159 -1.88 -13.86 -7.44
N TRP A 160 -1.26 -13.58 -6.29
CA TRP A 160 -0.20 -14.38 -5.69
C TRP A 160 -0.03 -14.05 -4.21
N THR A 161 0.68 -14.93 -3.50
CA THR A 161 1.13 -14.73 -2.12
C THR A 161 2.60 -15.11 -1.98
N ALA A 162 3.29 -14.49 -1.01
CA ALA A 162 4.65 -14.85 -0.63
C ALA A 162 4.81 -14.72 0.88
N VAL A 163 5.46 -15.69 1.50
CA VAL A 163 5.83 -15.63 2.92
C VAL A 163 7.15 -14.86 3.03
N ASN A 164 7.18 -13.84 3.89
CA ASN A 164 8.31 -12.92 4.02
C ASN A 164 9.05 -13.05 5.36
N GLY A 165 8.62 -13.93 6.24
CA GLY A 165 9.23 -14.16 7.55
C GLY A 165 8.55 -15.28 8.33
N ASP A 166 8.98 -15.46 9.57
CA ASP A 166 8.40 -16.43 10.52
C ASP A 166 8.10 -15.73 11.85
N PRO A 167 6.83 -15.44 12.16
CA PRO A 167 6.45 -14.77 13.40
C PRO A 167 6.92 -15.48 14.67
N LYS A 168 7.13 -16.82 14.62
CA LYS A 168 7.64 -17.60 15.74
C LYS A 168 9.11 -17.32 16.04
N LYS A 169 9.82 -16.72 15.09
CA LYS A 169 11.22 -16.27 15.23
C LYS A 169 11.34 -14.79 15.52
N GLY A 170 10.21 -14.07 15.62
CA GLY A 170 10.18 -12.63 15.84
C GLY A 170 10.49 -11.82 14.57
N GLU A 171 10.24 -12.40 13.42
CA GLU A 171 10.43 -11.74 12.10
C GLU A 171 9.14 -11.04 11.63
#